data_9b8c5ee4da36d1b091f9b42d83b61a5a
#
_entry.id   9b8c5ee4da36d1b091f9b42d83b61a5a
#
_cell.length_a   1.000
_cell.length_b   1.000
_cell.length_c   1.000
_cell.angle_alpha   90.00
_cell.angle_beta   90.00
_cell.angle_gamma   90.00
#
_symmetry.space_group_name_H-M   'P 1'
#
loop_
_entity.id
_entity.type
_entity.pdbx_description
1 polymer ?
#
loop_
_entity_poly.entity_id
_entity_poly.type
_entity_poly.pdbx_seq_one_letter_code
_entity_poly.pdbx_strand_id
1 'polypeptide(L)'
;MPLKMPDLKTVLSHFDAIVTEPVMVAFSGGADSVLVLKLALEASRGRVPVYALYADAPWMPRAARAEAEQIARELQVKLNVVSIDSPGSIGIENNPLDRCYRCKKAIFKAFMDFGQIHNVKILLEGTQLDDLTRYRPGLKAIAESGARSPLKELELHKSDVRELLTHWGLSAAKKPSGSCLATRLPYGQTLSVPILKQIDQAENYLRSFGFKVIRVRSHGDIARIETDLEHLSLALSKRADIVRELKSLGWKYVTLDLEGFRSGSMD
;
A
#
# COMPACT_ATOMS: atom_id res chain seq x y z
N MET A 1 30.35 3.07 0.92
CA MET A 1 30.57 1.72 1.45
C MET A 1 29.48 0.85 0.91
N PRO A 2 29.76 -0.38 0.42
CA PRO A 2 28.66 -1.30 0.10
C PRO A 2 27.89 -1.56 1.40
N LEU A 3 26.57 -1.38 1.37
CA LEU A 3 25.68 -1.73 2.48
C LEU A 3 25.91 -3.23 2.76
N LYS A 4 26.29 -3.54 4.00
CA LYS A 4 26.49 -4.92 4.42
C LYS A 4 25.09 -5.56 4.47
N MET A 5 24.86 -6.64 3.74
CA MET A 5 23.61 -7.41 3.82
C MET A 5 23.25 -7.65 5.29
N PRO A 6 22.02 -7.33 5.73
CA PRO A 6 21.64 -7.59 7.11
C PRO A 6 21.87 -9.06 7.43
N ASP A 7 22.40 -9.34 8.60
CA ASP A 7 22.64 -10.72 9.04
C ASP A 7 21.29 -11.44 9.18
N LEU A 8 20.98 -12.27 8.19
CA LEU A 8 19.72 -13.02 8.12
C LEU A 8 19.46 -13.84 9.40
N LYS A 9 20.53 -14.36 10.03
CA LYS A 9 20.40 -15.11 11.28
C LYS A 9 19.89 -14.22 12.42
N THR A 10 20.41 -13.01 12.54
CA THR A 10 19.94 -12.03 13.51
C THR A 10 18.48 -11.64 13.25
N VAL A 11 18.13 -11.40 11.97
CA VAL A 11 16.76 -11.08 11.58
C VAL A 11 15.79 -12.21 11.93
N LEU A 12 16.13 -13.46 11.60
CA LEU A 12 15.30 -14.62 11.92
C LEU A 12 15.20 -14.85 13.44
N SER A 13 16.29 -14.70 14.19
CA SER A 13 16.27 -14.86 15.65
C SER A 13 15.35 -13.82 16.32
N HIS A 14 15.28 -12.60 15.80
CA HIS A 14 14.36 -11.59 16.29
C HIS A 14 12.90 -11.99 16.06
N PHE A 15 12.58 -12.51 14.89
CA PHE A 15 11.24 -13.02 14.60
C PHE A 15 10.89 -14.30 15.38
N ASP A 16 11.86 -15.20 15.60
CA ASP A 16 11.66 -16.37 16.47
C ASP A 16 11.26 -15.97 17.89
N ALA A 17 11.80 -14.86 18.42
CA ALA A 17 11.44 -14.33 19.73
C ALA A 17 10.04 -13.67 19.77
N ILE A 18 9.53 -13.21 18.62
CA ILE A 18 8.20 -12.58 18.51
C ILE A 18 7.10 -13.63 18.26
N VAL A 19 7.37 -14.59 17.36
CA VAL A 19 6.37 -15.54 16.83
C VAL A 19 6.34 -16.80 17.71
N THR A 20 6.13 -16.62 19.00
CA THR A 20 5.98 -17.71 19.99
C THR A 20 4.52 -18.14 20.19
N GLU A 21 3.58 -17.31 19.76
CA GLU A 21 2.13 -17.51 19.76
C GLU A 21 1.52 -17.03 18.42
N PRO A 22 0.22 -17.26 18.16
CA PRO A 22 -0.41 -16.79 16.91
C PRO A 22 -0.22 -15.29 16.68
N VAL A 23 0.13 -14.90 15.44
CA VAL A 23 0.37 -13.49 15.06
C VAL A 23 -0.47 -13.09 13.85
N MET A 24 -0.82 -11.81 13.78
CA MET A 24 -1.39 -11.14 12.62
C MET A 24 -0.33 -10.27 11.95
N VAL A 25 -0.36 -10.19 10.64
CA VAL A 25 0.49 -9.28 9.86
C VAL A 25 -0.40 -8.33 9.05
N ALA A 26 -0.25 -7.03 9.25
CA ALA A 26 -0.87 -6.00 8.42
C ALA A 26 -0.26 -6.04 7.03
N PHE A 27 -0.91 -6.75 6.11
CA PHE A 27 -0.37 -7.13 4.82
C PHE A 27 -0.99 -6.32 3.69
N SER A 28 -0.21 -5.47 3.04
CA SER A 28 -0.64 -4.65 1.89
C SER A 28 -0.15 -5.18 0.53
N GLY A 29 0.67 -6.22 0.52
CA GLY A 29 1.37 -6.69 -0.67
C GLY A 29 2.50 -5.75 -1.12
N GLY A 30 2.85 -4.73 -0.34
CA GLY A 30 4.06 -3.91 -0.53
C GLY A 30 5.29 -4.59 0.06
N ALA A 31 6.49 -4.27 -0.44
CA ALA A 31 7.74 -4.93 -0.07
C ALA A 31 7.92 -5.11 1.45
N ASP A 32 7.68 -4.06 2.24
CA ASP A 32 7.89 -4.12 3.69
C ASP A 32 6.96 -5.13 4.36
N SER A 33 5.66 -5.09 4.04
CA SER A 33 4.67 -6.02 4.61
C SER A 33 4.88 -7.46 4.12
N VAL A 34 5.41 -7.65 2.89
CA VAL A 34 5.78 -8.96 2.35
C VAL A 34 6.96 -9.54 3.12
N LEU A 35 7.98 -8.72 3.43
CA LEU A 35 9.11 -9.16 4.23
C LEU A 35 8.68 -9.56 5.64
N VAL A 36 7.86 -8.74 6.31
CA VAL A 36 7.33 -9.08 7.66
C VAL A 36 6.56 -10.40 7.62
N LEU A 37 5.69 -10.58 6.63
CA LEU A 37 4.91 -11.82 6.50
C LEU A 37 5.82 -13.02 6.24
N LYS A 38 6.78 -12.90 5.33
CA LYS A 38 7.75 -13.97 5.03
C LYS A 38 8.54 -14.38 6.27
N LEU A 39 9.08 -13.40 7.00
CA LEU A 39 9.84 -13.66 8.23
C LEU A 39 8.97 -14.27 9.34
N ALA A 40 7.73 -13.83 9.49
CA ALA A 40 6.79 -14.42 10.45
C ALA A 40 6.47 -15.89 10.11
N LEU A 41 6.28 -16.21 8.82
CA LEU A 41 6.07 -17.58 8.35
C LEU A 41 7.31 -18.47 8.60
N GLU A 42 8.52 -17.98 8.31
CA GLU A 42 9.77 -18.68 8.58
C GLU A 42 9.94 -18.97 10.08
N ALA A 43 9.72 -17.97 10.94
CA ALA A 43 9.81 -18.10 12.39
C ALA A 43 8.75 -19.05 12.96
N SER A 44 7.53 -19.00 12.43
CA SER A 44 6.45 -19.91 12.83
C SER A 44 6.81 -21.37 12.55
N ARG A 45 7.44 -21.68 11.43
CA ARG A 45 7.72 -23.07 10.98
C ARG A 45 6.47 -23.96 11.04
N GLY A 46 5.27 -23.37 10.85
CA GLY A 46 3.99 -24.07 10.96
C GLY A 46 3.55 -24.42 12.41
N ARG A 47 4.30 -24.02 13.44
CA ARG A 47 3.98 -24.33 14.85
C ARG A 47 2.82 -23.49 15.39
N VAL A 48 2.73 -22.24 14.95
CA VAL A 48 1.68 -21.31 15.35
C VAL A 48 1.07 -20.64 14.12
N PRO A 49 -0.22 -20.27 14.15
CA PRO A 49 -0.87 -19.58 13.04
C PRO A 49 -0.26 -18.21 12.75
N VAL A 50 -0.10 -17.87 11.46
CA VAL A 50 0.25 -16.54 10.96
C VAL A 50 -0.89 -16.07 10.06
N TYR A 51 -1.56 -14.98 10.42
CA TYR A 51 -2.69 -14.43 9.70
C TYR A 51 -2.24 -13.24 8.85
N ALA A 52 -2.31 -13.34 7.53
CA ALA A 52 -2.12 -12.20 6.64
C ALA A 52 -3.43 -11.40 6.54
N LEU A 53 -3.48 -10.16 7.03
CA LEU A 53 -4.66 -9.30 7.03
C LEU A 53 -4.53 -8.19 5.99
N TYR A 54 -5.44 -8.15 5.03
CA TYR A 54 -5.54 -7.11 4.02
C TYR A 54 -6.75 -6.21 4.28
N ALA A 55 -6.51 -4.90 4.39
CA ALA A 55 -7.61 -3.93 4.48
C ALA A 55 -8.16 -3.64 3.08
N ASP A 56 -9.42 -3.97 2.85
CA ASP A 56 -10.14 -3.64 1.62
C ASP A 56 -11.04 -2.44 1.84
N ALA A 57 -10.73 -1.33 1.16
CA ALA A 57 -11.47 -0.08 1.28
C ALA A 57 -11.70 0.56 -0.10
N PRO A 58 -12.76 1.38 -0.28
CA PRO A 58 -13.06 2.03 -1.56
C PRO A 58 -11.92 2.90 -2.10
N TRP A 59 -11.08 3.43 -1.23
CA TRP A 59 -9.90 4.24 -1.61
C TRP A 59 -8.63 3.44 -1.85
N MET A 60 -8.68 2.11 -1.77
CA MET A 60 -7.58 1.24 -2.17
C MET A 60 -7.73 0.84 -3.65
N PRO A 61 -6.66 0.95 -4.47
CA PRO A 61 -6.72 0.48 -5.86
C PRO A 61 -7.10 -1.01 -5.93
N ARG A 62 -8.04 -1.37 -6.81
CA ARG A 62 -8.43 -2.79 -6.96
C ARG A 62 -7.28 -3.68 -7.43
N ALA A 63 -6.39 -3.13 -8.28
CA ALA A 63 -5.17 -3.82 -8.68
C ALA A 63 -4.27 -4.21 -7.49
N ALA A 64 -4.20 -3.35 -6.46
CA ALA A 64 -3.38 -3.63 -5.27
C ALA A 64 -3.89 -4.85 -4.49
N ARG A 65 -5.20 -5.08 -4.46
CA ARG A 65 -5.79 -6.28 -3.86
C ARG A 65 -5.41 -7.53 -4.64
N ALA A 66 -5.59 -7.53 -5.97
CA ALA A 66 -5.24 -8.67 -6.82
C ALA A 66 -3.74 -9.05 -6.70
N GLU A 67 -2.87 -8.03 -6.63
CA GLU A 67 -1.43 -8.23 -6.40
C GLU A 67 -1.14 -8.80 -5.01
N ALA A 68 -1.82 -8.31 -3.97
CA ALA A 68 -1.68 -8.85 -2.62
C ALA A 68 -2.13 -10.32 -2.54
N GLU A 69 -3.25 -10.68 -3.20
CA GLU A 69 -3.73 -12.06 -3.31
C GLU A 69 -2.72 -12.95 -4.06
N GLN A 70 -2.08 -12.44 -5.11
CA GLN A 70 -1.04 -13.18 -5.84
C GLN A 70 0.18 -13.46 -4.95
N ILE A 71 0.69 -12.44 -4.25
CA ILE A 71 1.85 -12.60 -3.35
C ILE A 71 1.52 -13.53 -2.18
N ALA A 72 0.30 -13.45 -1.64
CA ALA A 72 -0.14 -14.38 -0.60
C ALA A 72 -0.13 -15.85 -1.09
N ARG A 73 -0.52 -16.09 -2.36
CA ARG A 73 -0.40 -17.42 -2.99
C ARG A 73 1.07 -17.84 -3.15
N GLU A 74 1.96 -16.93 -3.58
CA GLU A 74 3.41 -17.19 -3.65
C GLU A 74 3.98 -17.62 -2.30
N LEU A 75 3.49 -17.02 -1.22
CA LEU A 75 3.88 -17.33 0.17
C LEU A 75 3.10 -18.49 0.78
N GLN A 76 2.19 -19.11 0.03
CA GLN A 76 1.33 -20.22 0.48
C GLN A 76 0.53 -19.90 1.76
N VAL A 77 0.08 -18.65 1.91
CA VAL A 77 -0.71 -18.20 3.04
C VAL A 77 -2.08 -17.70 2.60
N LYS A 78 -3.12 -17.96 3.41
CA LYS A 78 -4.46 -17.44 3.17
C LYS A 78 -4.49 -15.94 3.46
N LEU A 79 -4.96 -15.15 2.48
CA LEU A 79 -5.24 -13.74 2.69
C LEU A 79 -6.60 -13.56 3.37
N ASN A 80 -6.62 -12.94 4.55
CA ASN A 80 -7.84 -12.58 5.24
C ASN A 80 -8.17 -11.13 4.91
N VAL A 81 -9.28 -10.93 4.22
CA VAL A 81 -9.72 -9.60 3.77
C VAL A 81 -10.63 -9.01 4.83
N VAL A 82 -10.25 -7.83 5.35
CA VAL A 82 -11.01 -7.05 6.32
C VAL A 82 -11.55 -5.81 5.63
N SER A 83 -12.87 -5.71 5.52
CA SER A 83 -13.54 -4.61 4.80
C SER A 83 -13.61 -3.35 5.66
N ILE A 84 -13.35 -2.20 5.05
CA ILE A 84 -13.60 -0.87 5.60
C ILE A 84 -14.65 -0.19 4.71
N ASP A 85 -15.80 0.15 5.26
CA ASP A 85 -17.01 0.43 4.49
C ASP A 85 -16.91 1.68 3.59
N SER A 86 -16.71 2.86 4.16
CA SER A 86 -16.77 4.11 3.40
C SER A 86 -15.83 5.18 3.97
N PRO A 87 -15.47 6.19 3.18
CA PRO A 87 -14.71 7.33 3.71
C PRO A 87 -15.42 8.02 4.89
N GLY A 88 -16.75 8.13 4.85
CA GLY A 88 -17.55 8.75 5.90
C GLY A 88 -17.54 7.97 7.21
N SER A 89 -17.53 6.63 7.18
CA SER A 89 -17.51 5.81 8.40
C SER A 89 -16.26 6.00 9.25
N ILE A 90 -15.17 6.52 8.65
CA ILE A 90 -13.89 6.78 9.34
C ILE A 90 -13.51 8.27 9.36
N GLY A 91 -14.43 9.15 8.94
CA GLY A 91 -14.27 10.61 8.99
C GLY A 91 -13.23 11.17 8.02
N ILE A 92 -13.07 10.57 6.83
CA ILE A 92 -12.16 11.06 5.78
C ILE A 92 -12.89 11.52 4.51
N GLU A 93 -14.21 11.63 4.53
CA GLU A 93 -15.04 11.99 3.37
C GLU A 93 -14.66 13.33 2.74
N ASN A 94 -14.19 14.28 3.55
CA ASN A 94 -13.75 15.59 3.09
C ASN A 94 -12.22 15.64 2.82
N ASN A 95 -11.57 14.49 2.65
CA ASN A 95 -10.14 14.40 2.37
C ASN A 95 -9.26 15.30 3.28
N PRO A 96 -9.37 15.18 4.62
CA PRO A 96 -8.66 16.04 5.54
C PRO A 96 -7.16 15.80 5.53
N LEU A 97 -6.37 16.77 6.02
CA LEU A 97 -4.90 16.65 6.10
C LEU A 97 -4.45 15.45 6.95
N ASP A 98 -5.21 15.10 7.97
CA ASP A 98 -4.97 13.95 8.84
C ASP A 98 -5.59 12.63 8.35
N ARG A 99 -6.08 12.59 7.07
CA ARG A 99 -6.72 11.37 6.50
C ARG A 99 -5.92 10.10 6.70
N CYS A 100 -4.59 10.19 6.59
CA CYS A 100 -3.72 9.01 6.74
C CYS A 100 -3.71 8.48 8.18
N TYR A 101 -3.76 9.36 9.17
CA TYR A 101 -3.90 8.98 10.58
C TYR A 101 -5.25 8.30 10.83
N ARG A 102 -6.35 8.92 10.42
CA ARG A 102 -7.72 8.38 10.61
C ARG A 102 -7.89 7.03 9.91
N CYS A 103 -7.44 6.95 8.65
CA CYS A 103 -7.47 5.71 7.88
C CYS A 103 -6.68 4.58 8.56
N LYS A 104 -5.43 4.86 8.98
CA LYS A 104 -4.59 3.86 9.64
C LYS A 104 -5.22 3.43 10.96
N LYS A 105 -5.74 4.36 11.76
CA LYS A 105 -6.43 4.07 13.03
C LYS A 105 -7.63 3.13 12.83
N ALA A 106 -8.45 3.38 11.82
CA ALA A 106 -9.60 2.53 11.50
C ALA A 106 -9.18 1.13 11.05
N ILE A 107 -8.18 1.03 10.16
CA ILE A 107 -7.65 -0.24 9.68
C ILE A 107 -7.07 -1.08 10.84
N PHE A 108 -6.27 -0.47 11.70
CA PHE A 108 -5.64 -1.19 12.80
C PHE A 108 -6.67 -1.61 13.86
N LYS A 109 -7.69 -0.76 14.11
CA LYS A 109 -8.82 -1.16 14.94
C LYS A 109 -9.51 -2.40 14.38
N ALA A 110 -9.84 -2.41 13.09
CA ALA A 110 -10.50 -3.56 12.45
C ALA A 110 -9.61 -4.84 12.48
N PHE A 111 -8.28 -4.69 12.39
CA PHE A 111 -7.36 -5.82 12.55
C PHE A 111 -7.31 -6.33 13.99
N MET A 112 -7.36 -5.45 14.98
CA MET A 112 -7.44 -5.85 16.39
C MET A 112 -8.78 -6.52 16.71
N ASP A 113 -9.89 -6.04 16.13
CA ASP A 113 -11.21 -6.68 16.26
C ASP A 113 -11.18 -8.10 15.65
N PHE A 114 -10.52 -8.30 14.50
CA PHE A 114 -10.26 -9.63 13.94
C PHE A 114 -9.45 -10.50 14.93
N GLY A 115 -8.41 -9.92 15.53
CA GLY A 115 -7.58 -10.61 16.51
C GLY A 115 -8.39 -11.08 17.72
N GLN A 116 -9.30 -10.27 18.23
CA GLN A 116 -10.20 -10.66 19.34
C GLN A 116 -11.06 -11.88 18.99
N ILE A 117 -11.63 -11.90 17.77
CA ILE A 117 -12.47 -13.02 17.30
C ILE A 117 -11.65 -14.31 17.19
N HIS A 118 -10.38 -14.23 16.77
CA HIS A 118 -9.50 -15.38 16.55
C HIS A 118 -8.57 -15.69 17.74
N ASN A 119 -8.70 -14.96 18.85
CA ASN A 119 -7.83 -15.04 20.03
C ASN A 119 -6.34 -14.83 19.68
N VAL A 120 -6.05 -13.80 18.85
CA VAL A 120 -4.70 -13.40 18.44
C VAL A 120 -4.43 -11.98 18.94
N LYS A 121 -3.33 -11.78 19.66
CA LYS A 121 -3.02 -10.50 20.31
C LYS A 121 -1.93 -9.71 19.61
N ILE A 122 -1.00 -10.39 18.94
CA ILE A 122 0.17 -9.76 18.32
C ILE A 122 -0.17 -9.33 16.89
N LEU A 123 -0.08 -8.03 16.62
CA LEU A 123 -0.18 -7.46 15.27
C LEU A 123 1.18 -6.92 14.86
N LEU A 124 1.70 -7.43 13.73
CA LEU A 124 2.95 -7.00 13.11
C LEU A 124 2.67 -6.11 11.91
N GLU A 125 3.52 -5.11 11.69
CA GLU A 125 3.39 -4.22 10.53
C GLU A 125 4.78 -3.84 9.97
N GLY A 126 4.82 -3.26 8.76
CA GLY A 126 6.02 -3.13 7.95
C GLY A 126 6.71 -1.75 8.01
N THR A 127 6.55 -0.95 9.06
CA THR A 127 7.33 0.29 9.21
C THR A 127 8.80 -0.04 9.34
N GLN A 128 9.64 0.64 8.57
CA GLN A 128 11.09 0.49 8.55
C GLN A 128 11.78 1.85 8.84
N LEU A 129 13.10 1.88 8.95
CA LEU A 129 13.83 3.03 9.47
C LEU A 129 13.65 4.31 8.63
N ASP A 130 13.66 4.22 7.29
CA ASP A 130 13.50 5.39 6.41
C ASP A 130 12.11 6.04 6.53
N ASP A 131 11.10 5.32 7.05
CA ASP A 131 9.78 5.88 7.28
C ASP A 131 9.76 6.94 8.37
N LEU A 132 10.72 6.90 9.29
CA LEU A 132 10.85 7.84 10.41
C LEU A 132 11.42 9.21 9.97
N THR A 133 12.10 9.26 8.83
CA THR A 133 12.72 10.50 8.30
C THR A 133 11.74 11.39 7.55
N ARG A 134 10.50 10.92 7.34
CA ARG A 134 9.46 11.63 6.58
C ARG A 134 8.25 11.92 7.47
N TYR A 135 7.56 13.02 7.19
CA TYR A 135 6.28 13.30 7.83
C TYR A 135 5.24 12.23 7.42
N ARG A 136 4.87 11.38 8.36
CA ARG A 136 3.89 10.30 8.16
C ARG A 136 2.88 10.27 9.31
N PRO A 137 1.76 10.98 9.17
CA PRO A 137 0.71 11.02 10.20
C PRO A 137 0.22 9.63 10.65
N GLY A 138 0.29 8.64 9.77
CA GLY A 138 -0.10 7.27 10.07
C GLY A 138 0.77 6.58 11.13
N LEU A 139 2.03 7.01 11.36
CA LEU A 139 2.91 6.41 12.39
C LEU A 139 2.36 6.59 13.80
N LYS A 140 1.68 7.72 14.06
CA LYS A 140 1.01 7.96 15.35
C LYS A 140 -0.08 6.92 15.60
N ALA A 141 -0.89 6.62 14.59
CA ALA A 141 -1.94 5.61 14.70
C ALA A 141 -1.39 4.20 14.95
N ILE A 142 -0.22 3.86 14.33
CA ILE A 142 0.47 2.58 14.57
C ILE A 142 0.91 2.49 16.04
N ALA A 143 1.57 3.54 16.55
CA ALA A 143 2.01 3.57 17.95
C ALA A 143 0.83 3.45 18.93
N GLU A 144 -0.29 4.11 18.65
CA GLU A 144 -1.51 4.04 19.47
C GLU A 144 -2.19 2.66 19.43
N SER A 145 -2.00 1.89 18.36
CA SER A 145 -2.64 0.56 18.19
C SER A 145 -1.96 -0.56 18.97
N GLY A 146 -0.72 -0.35 19.44
CA GLY A 146 0.10 -1.40 20.04
C GLY A 146 0.69 -2.40 19.04
N ALA A 147 0.57 -2.15 17.73
CA ALA A 147 1.20 -2.99 16.72
C ALA A 147 2.74 -2.88 16.80
N ARG A 148 3.41 -4.00 16.56
CA ARG A 148 4.88 -4.05 16.52
C ARG A 148 5.39 -3.81 15.11
N SER A 149 6.52 -3.13 15.02
CA SER A 149 7.23 -2.80 13.79
C SER A 149 8.60 -3.52 13.75
N PRO A 150 8.66 -4.83 13.47
CA PRO A 150 9.90 -5.61 13.61
C PRO A 150 11.05 -5.11 12.73
N LEU A 151 10.73 -4.56 11.54
CA LEU A 151 11.77 -4.01 10.64
C LEU A 151 12.41 -2.75 11.23
N LYS A 152 11.60 -1.90 11.90
CA LYS A 152 12.09 -0.74 12.64
C LYS A 152 12.90 -1.15 13.87
N GLU A 153 12.44 -2.16 14.62
CA GLU A 153 13.13 -2.71 15.79
C GLU A 153 14.53 -3.26 15.43
N LEU A 154 14.68 -3.78 14.21
CA LEU A 154 15.92 -4.27 13.62
C LEU A 154 16.72 -3.18 12.88
N GLU A 155 16.26 -1.93 12.90
CA GLU A 155 16.88 -0.78 12.21
C GLU A 155 17.08 -1.02 10.70
N LEU A 156 16.21 -1.81 10.05
CA LEU A 156 16.32 -2.11 8.63
C LEU A 156 15.88 -0.93 7.77
N HIS A 157 16.68 -0.65 6.73
CA HIS A 157 16.38 0.30 5.67
C HIS A 157 15.57 -0.33 4.52
N LYS A 158 15.02 0.50 3.66
CA LYS A 158 14.30 0.05 2.45
C LYS A 158 15.20 -0.78 1.51
N SER A 159 16.49 -0.47 1.45
CA SER A 159 17.48 -1.25 0.72
C SER A 159 17.56 -2.68 1.24
N ASP A 160 17.66 -2.84 2.57
CA ASP A 160 17.80 -4.13 3.23
C ASP A 160 16.55 -5.00 3.02
N VAL A 161 15.36 -4.36 3.12
CA VAL A 161 14.08 -5.01 2.82
C VAL A 161 14.10 -5.61 1.40
N ARG A 162 14.53 -4.83 0.40
CA ARG A 162 14.57 -5.28 -1.00
C ARG A 162 15.62 -6.36 -1.23
N GLU A 163 16.76 -6.27 -0.56
CA GLU A 163 17.83 -7.25 -0.65
C GLU A 163 17.37 -8.60 -0.08
N LEU A 164 16.76 -8.62 1.11
CA LEU A 164 16.20 -9.82 1.72
C LEU A 164 15.12 -10.46 0.84
N LEU A 165 14.21 -9.67 0.28
CA LEU A 165 13.19 -10.18 -0.64
C LEU A 165 13.80 -10.77 -1.91
N THR A 166 14.88 -10.15 -2.43
CA THR A 166 15.60 -10.65 -3.60
C THR A 166 16.29 -11.98 -3.29
N HIS A 167 16.85 -12.13 -2.09
CA HIS A 167 17.45 -13.38 -1.63
C HIS A 167 16.44 -14.56 -1.69
N TRP A 168 15.17 -14.31 -1.38
CA TRP A 168 14.10 -15.32 -1.50
C TRP A 168 13.42 -15.36 -2.87
N GLY A 169 13.89 -14.59 -3.85
CA GLY A 169 13.32 -14.57 -5.21
C GLY A 169 11.88 -14.03 -5.26
N LEU A 170 11.44 -13.26 -4.25
CA LEU A 170 10.07 -12.76 -4.17
C LEU A 170 9.84 -11.58 -5.12
N SER A 171 8.73 -11.62 -5.86
CA SER A 171 8.35 -10.60 -6.85
C SER A 171 8.23 -9.18 -6.26
N ALA A 172 7.86 -9.07 -4.99
CA ALA A 172 7.71 -7.83 -4.26
C ALA A 172 9.02 -7.01 -4.10
N ALA A 173 10.20 -7.61 -4.27
CA ALA A 173 11.50 -6.92 -4.19
C ALA A 173 11.59 -5.71 -5.14
N LYS A 174 11.03 -5.83 -6.35
CA LYS A 174 11.05 -4.80 -7.41
C LYS A 174 9.81 -3.91 -7.44
N LYS A 175 8.83 -4.17 -6.56
CA LYS A 175 7.56 -3.44 -6.57
C LYS A 175 7.75 -1.97 -6.16
N PRO A 176 7.24 -1.01 -6.95
CA PRO A 176 7.24 0.39 -6.54
C PRO A 176 6.27 0.62 -5.37
N SER A 177 6.53 1.66 -4.58
CA SER A 177 5.62 2.07 -3.51
C SER A 177 4.29 2.53 -4.11
N GLY A 178 3.19 1.97 -3.61
CA GLY A 178 1.83 2.37 -3.96
C GLY A 178 1.29 3.46 -3.03
N SER A 179 0.28 4.19 -3.50
CA SER A 179 -0.50 5.13 -2.68
C SER A 179 -1.99 4.91 -2.92
N CYS A 180 -2.82 5.23 -1.91
CA CYS A 180 -4.27 5.10 -2.01
C CYS A 180 -4.86 6.12 -3.00
N LEU A 181 -6.06 5.86 -3.52
CA LEU A 181 -6.75 6.72 -4.49
C LEU A 181 -7.11 8.11 -3.92
N ALA A 182 -7.24 8.24 -2.59
CA ALA A 182 -7.49 9.53 -1.95
C ALA A 182 -6.42 10.59 -2.27
N THR A 183 -5.18 10.16 -2.57
CA THR A 183 -4.11 11.06 -3.00
C THR A 183 -4.29 11.60 -4.42
N ARG A 184 -5.29 11.16 -5.17
CA ARG A 184 -5.62 11.64 -6.51
C ARG A 184 -6.55 12.86 -6.49
N LEU A 185 -7.02 13.22 -5.30
CA LEU A 185 -7.89 14.39 -5.09
C LEU A 185 -7.18 15.40 -4.18
N PRO A 186 -7.35 16.71 -4.42
CA PRO A 186 -6.89 17.75 -3.52
C PRO A 186 -7.46 17.58 -2.10
N TYR A 187 -6.72 18.03 -1.10
CA TYR A 187 -7.26 18.13 0.26
C TYR A 187 -8.51 19.00 0.28
N GLY A 188 -9.46 18.65 1.14
CA GLY A 188 -10.75 19.33 1.23
C GLY A 188 -11.78 18.91 0.16
N GLN A 189 -11.38 18.13 -0.84
CA GLN A 189 -12.30 17.62 -1.86
C GLN A 189 -12.96 16.30 -1.40
N THR A 190 -14.26 16.15 -1.67
CA THR A 190 -15.03 14.98 -1.23
C THR A 190 -14.50 13.67 -1.83
N LEU A 191 -14.20 12.71 -0.98
CA LEU A 191 -13.86 11.33 -1.32
C LEU A 191 -15.15 10.49 -1.42
N SER A 192 -15.88 10.61 -2.52
CA SER A 192 -17.03 9.74 -2.75
C SER A 192 -16.62 8.42 -3.42
N VAL A 193 -17.36 7.34 -3.14
CA VAL A 193 -17.10 6.03 -3.76
C VAL A 193 -17.15 6.12 -5.30
N PRO A 194 -18.11 6.85 -5.94
CA PRO A 194 -18.11 7.02 -7.38
C PRO A 194 -16.83 7.63 -7.95
N ILE A 195 -16.31 8.73 -7.38
CA ILE A 195 -15.08 9.37 -7.89
C ILE A 195 -13.86 8.49 -7.68
N LEU A 196 -13.76 7.78 -6.56
CA LEU A 196 -12.67 6.83 -6.32
C LEU A 196 -12.69 5.68 -7.33
N LYS A 197 -13.86 5.15 -7.64
CA LYS A 197 -14.05 4.11 -8.68
C LYS A 197 -13.72 4.64 -10.07
N GLN A 198 -14.13 5.85 -10.41
CA GLN A 198 -13.82 6.52 -11.67
C GLN A 198 -12.31 6.64 -11.86
N ILE A 199 -11.58 7.11 -10.85
CA ILE A 199 -10.11 7.22 -10.86
C ILE A 199 -9.45 5.84 -11.01
N ASP A 200 -9.90 4.84 -10.27
CA ASP A 200 -9.35 3.47 -10.33
C ASP A 200 -9.52 2.85 -11.73
N GLN A 201 -10.70 3.02 -12.33
CA GLN A 201 -10.98 2.56 -13.70
C GLN A 201 -10.06 3.24 -14.72
N ALA A 202 -9.89 4.57 -14.62
CA ALA A 202 -9.00 5.32 -15.50
C ALA A 202 -7.54 4.86 -15.36
N GLU A 203 -7.02 4.72 -14.12
CA GLU A 203 -5.64 4.24 -13.92
C GLU A 203 -5.46 2.80 -14.42
N ASN A 204 -6.44 1.91 -14.24
CA ASN A 204 -6.38 0.54 -14.72
C ASN A 204 -6.40 0.47 -16.25
N TYR A 205 -7.25 1.28 -16.91
CA TYR A 205 -7.25 1.40 -18.37
C TYR A 205 -5.91 1.88 -18.91
N LEU A 206 -5.35 2.93 -18.30
CA LEU A 206 -4.04 3.44 -18.72
C LEU A 206 -2.92 2.40 -18.52
N ARG A 207 -2.95 1.64 -17.42
CA ARG A 207 -1.98 0.54 -17.20
C ARG A 207 -2.01 -0.51 -18.32
N SER A 208 -3.14 -0.74 -18.97
CA SER A 208 -3.25 -1.70 -20.08
C SER A 208 -2.40 -1.31 -21.30
N PHE A 209 -2.01 -0.05 -21.43
CA PHE A 209 -1.07 0.41 -22.48
C PHE A 209 0.41 0.19 -22.11
N GLY A 210 0.71 -0.33 -20.90
CA GLY A 210 2.09 -0.58 -20.48
C GLY A 210 2.74 0.54 -19.64
N PHE A 211 1.98 1.55 -19.20
CA PHE A 211 2.51 2.56 -18.28
C PHE A 211 2.96 1.92 -16.96
N LYS A 212 4.22 2.06 -16.60
CA LYS A 212 4.81 1.56 -15.36
C LYS A 212 4.37 2.39 -14.16
N VAL A 213 4.39 3.71 -14.32
CA VAL A 213 3.93 4.68 -13.33
C VAL A 213 2.80 5.49 -13.95
N ILE A 214 1.64 5.49 -13.34
CA ILE A 214 0.49 6.26 -13.80
C ILE A 214 -0.34 6.75 -12.63
N ARG A 215 -0.74 8.01 -12.68
CA ARG A 215 -1.68 8.63 -11.76
C ARG A 215 -2.68 9.49 -12.54
N VAL A 216 -3.95 9.36 -12.21
CA VAL A 216 -5.00 10.24 -12.72
C VAL A 216 -5.50 11.11 -11.57
N ARG A 217 -5.06 12.39 -11.55
CA ARG A 217 -5.51 13.37 -10.56
C ARG A 217 -6.82 13.98 -11.03
N SER A 218 -7.79 14.00 -10.14
CA SER A 218 -9.10 14.58 -10.43
C SER A 218 -9.23 15.99 -9.84
N HIS A 219 -9.39 16.98 -10.70
CA HIS A 219 -9.59 18.37 -10.36
C HIS A 219 -10.97 18.82 -10.89
N GLY A 220 -12.05 18.34 -10.26
CA GLY A 220 -13.41 18.57 -10.76
C GLY A 220 -13.60 17.95 -12.14
N ASP A 221 -13.84 18.79 -13.16
CA ASP A 221 -14.05 18.37 -14.55
C ASP A 221 -12.76 17.95 -15.29
N ILE A 222 -11.60 18.07 -14.66
CA ILE A 222 -10.29 17.82 -15.30
C ILE A 222 -9.67 16.54 -14.76
N ALA A 223 -9.32 15.61 -15.66
CA ALA A 223 -8.39 14.53 -15.39
C ALA A 223 -6.97 14.97 -15.77
N ARG A 224 -6.05 15.07 -14.80
CA ARG A 224 -4.64 15.33 -15.01
C ARG A 224 -3.87 14.02 -14.90
N ILE A 225 -3.28 13.60 -16.01
CA ILE A 225 -2.49 12.38 -16.11
C ILE A 225 -1.04 12.69 -15.76
N GLU A 226 -0.49 11.96 -14.78
CA GLU A 226 0.94 11.96 -14.45
C GLU A 226 1.53 10.59 -14.78
N THR A 227 2.65 10.56 -15.51
CA THR A 227 3.43 9.35 -15.78
C THR A 227 4.91 9.68 -15.67
N ASP A 228 5.79 8.68 -15.68
CA ASP A 228 7.22 8.92 -15.79
C ASP A 228 7.57 9.60 -17.15
N LEU A 229 8.67 10.35 -17.18
CA LEU A 229 9.06 11.14 -18.36
C LEU A 229 9.28 10.26 -19.60
N GLU A 230 9.73 9.02 -19.41
CA GLU A 230 9.97 8.06 -20.50
C GLU A 230 8.67 7.68 -21.24
N HIS A 231 7.52 7.74 -20.54
CA HIS A 231 6.22 7.36 -21.11
C HIS A 231 5.37 8.55 -21.61
N LEU A 232 5.86 9.80 -21.58
CA LEU A 232 5.12 10.94 -22.14
C LEU A 232 4.80 10.76 -23.62
N SER A 233 5.75 10.27 -24.42
CA SER A 233 5.54 9.97 -25.84
C SER A 233 4.49 8.88 -26.05
N LEU A 234 4.43 7.87 -25.18
CA LEU A 234 3.39 6.85 -25.22
C LEU A 234 2.02 7.47 -24.97
N ALA A 235 1.87 8.35 -23.98
CA ALA A 235 0.62 9.04 -23.69
C ALA A 235 0.14 9.86 -24.92
N LEU A 236 1.02 10.58 -25.58
CA LEU A 236 0.70 11.33 -26.79
C LEU A 236 0.31 10.43 -27.96
N SER A 237 0.99 9.30 -28.17
CA SER A 237 0.65 8.33 -29.22
C SER A 237 -0.73 7.69 -29.02
N LYS A 238 -1.16 7.50 -27.77
CA LYS A 238 -2.46 6.92 -27.37
C LYS A 238 -3.52 7.97 -27.07
N ARG A 239 -3.27 9.26 -27.34
CA ARG A 239 -4.14 10.38 -26.91
C ARG A 239 -5.63 10.21 -27.27
N ALA A 240 -5.93 9.69 -28.47
CA ALA A 240 -7.31 9.55 -28.92
C ALA A 240 -8.10 8.55 -28.06
N ASP A 241 -7.51 7.40 -27.78
CA ASP A 241 -8.11 6.36 -26.94
C ASP A 241 -8.21 6.81 -25.49
N ILE A 242 -7.15 7.44 -24.96
CA ILE A 242 -7.12 7.98 -23.59
C ILE A 242 -8.22 9.03 -23.42
N VAL A 243 -8.33 10.00 -24.32
CA VAL A 243 -9.34 11.07 -24.24
C VAL A 243 -10.75 10.49 -24.33
N ARG A 244 -11.00 9.57 -25.26
CA ARG A 244 -12.30 8.90 -25.39
C ARG A 244 -12.71 8.20 -24.10
N GLU A 245 -11.83 7.38 -23.53
CA GLU A 245 -12.12 6.61 -22.35
C GLU A 245 -12.31 7.49 -21.10
N LEU A 246 -11.39 8.43 -20.84
CA LEU A 246 -11.52 9.27 -19.66
C LEU A 246 -12.75 10.19 -19.70
N LYS A 247 -13.14 10.65 -20.91
CA LYS A 247 -14.41 11.37 -21.09
C LYS A 247 -15.62 10.47 -20.87
N SER A 248 -15.60 9.23 -21.29
CA SER A 248 -16.69 8.27 -21.05
C SER A 248 -16.84 7.98 -19.55
N LEU A 249 -15.76 8.06 -18.79
CA LEU A 249 -15.77 7.93 -17.33
C LEU A 249 -16.32 9.19 -16.62
N GLY A 250 -16.46 10.35 -17.32
CA GLY A 250 -17.16 11.53 -16.81
C GLY A 250 -16.37 12.82 -16.74
N TRP A 251 -15.05 12.85 -17.05
CA TRP A 251 -14.30 14.10 -17.12
C TRP A 251 -14.59 14.86 -18.43
N LYS A 252 -14.66 16.20 -18.35
CA LYS A 252 -14.80 17.04 -19.54
C LYS A 252 -13.47 17.28 -20.24
N TYR A 253 -12.41 17.42 -19.46
CA TYR A 253 -11.06 17.73 -19.95
C TYR A 253 -10.06 16.68 -19.50
N VAL A 254 -9.15 16.33 -20.42
CA VAL A 254 -8.06 15.39 -20.15
C VAL A 254 -6.76 16.12 -20.46
N THR A 255 -5.87 16.20 -19.48
CA THR A 255 -4.59 16.90 -19.55
C THR A 255 -3.44 15.95 -19.20
N LEU A 256 -2.27 16.23 -19.73
CA LEU A 256 -1.02 15.54 -19.42
C LEU A 256 -0.12 16.50 -18.64
N ASP A 257 0.37 16.06 -17.49
CA ASP A 257 1.34 16.82 -16.70
C ASP A 257 2.72 16.70 -17.36
N LEU A 258 3.27 17.83 -17.82
CA LEU A 258 4.55 17.86 -18.52
C LEU A 258 5.76 17.65 -17.60
N GLU A 259 5.60 17.87 -16.30
CA GLU A 259 6.65 17.57 -15.32
C GLU A 259 6.69 16.07 -14.96
N GLY A 260 5.69 15.33 -15.40
CA GLY A 260 5.55 13.91 -15.11
C GLY A 260 5.18 13.60 -13.67
N PHE A 261 5.33 12.33 -13.27
CA PHE A 261 5.01 11.89 -11.92
C PHE A 261 6.05 12.36 -10.91
N ARG A 262 5.57 13.01 -9.84
CA ARG A 262 6.36 13.39 -8.66
C ARG A 262 5.67 12.93 -7.40
N SER A 263 6.43 12.34 -6.48
CA SER A 263 5.89 12.00 -5.17
C SER A 263 5.52 13.30 -4.43
N GLY A 264 4.30 13.36 -3.88
CA GLY A 264 3.83 14.55 -3.16
C GLY A 264 3.30 15.69 -4.08
N SER A 265 3.07 15.44 -5.37
CA SER A 265 2.56 16.47 -6.30
C SER A 265 1.18 17.05 -5.94
N MET A 266 0.51 16.47 -4.94
CA MET A 266 -0.81 16.91 -4.43
C MET A 266 -0.74 17.41 -2.97
N ASP A 267 0.44 17.47 -2.36
CA ASP A 267 0.68 17.93 -0.99
C ASP A 267 1.05 19.42 -0.94
#